data_14d821973d83b150ae16cb9646855d85
#
_entry.id   14d821973d83b150ae16cb9646855d85
#
_cell.length_a   1.000
_cell.length_b   1.000
_cell.length_c   1.000
_cell.angle_alpha   90.00
_cell.angle_beta   90.00
_cell.angle_gamma   90.00
#
_symmetry.space_group_name_H-M   'P 1'
#
loop_
_entity.id
_entity.type
_entity.pdbx_description
1 polymer ?
#
loop_
_entity_poly.entity_id
_entity_poly.type
_entity_poly.pdbx_seq_one_letter_code
_entity_poly.pdbx_strand_id
1 'polypeptide(L)'
;MQHSVFISGAAQGIGAEIARIFHRHGYKVGIYDINDEQALRLANELGENAKAGYLDVSNFRQWKIALQDFKNWAGELNILINNAGILYSGAFEETSIQSHHRTVDINIKGVLNGCHAGLPHLEKASFARVINLSSASAIYGQADLASYSASKFAVRGLTEALDVEWQKYNIRVLDVMPLFVQTNMVKNMDAGTAVP
;
A
#
# COMPACT_ATOMS: atom_id res chain seq x y z
N MET A 1 2.51 22.25 -12.70
CA MET A 1 2.89 21.76 -11.35
C MET A 1 3.36 20.31 -11.49
N GLN A 2 4.33 19.91 -10.70
CA GLN A 2 4.82 18.53 -10.70
C GLN A 2 3.87 17.67 -9.84
N HIS A 3 3.39 16.57 -10.39
CA HIS A 3 2.48 15.66 -9.67
C HIS A 3 3.23 14.82 -8.63
N SER A 4 2.49 14.29 -7.68
CA SER A 4 3.03 13.55 -6.56
C SER A 4 2.34 12.22 -6.31
N VAL A 5 3.07 11.25 -5.78
CA VAL A 5 2.57 9.94 -5.39
C VAL A 5 3.13 9.53 -4.03
N PHE A 6 2.25 9.10 -3.15
CA PHE A 6 2.59 8.50 -1.85
C PHE A 6 2.39 6.99 -1.93
N ILE A 7 3.40 6.21 -1.54
CA ILE A 7 3.37 4.75 -1.64
C ILE A 7 3.70 4.15 -0.28
N SER A 8 2.79 3.35 0.27
CA SER A 8 3.05 2.55 1.47
C SER A 8 3.67 1.20 1.13
N GLY A 9 4.55 0.67 1.98
CA GLY A 9 5.26 -0.59 1.70
C GLY A 9 6.20 -0.47 0.50
N ALA A 10 6.88 0.67 0.37
CA ALA A 10 7.62 1.03 -0.83
C ALA A 10 9.13 0.76 -0.74
N ALA A 11 9.62 0.21 0.38
CA ALA A 11 11.05 -0.06 0.53
C ALA A 11 11.56 -1.19 -0.37
N GLN A 12 10.69 -2.12 -0.78
CA GLN A 12 11.05 -3.28 -1.58
C GLN A 12 9.90 -3.77 -2.49
N GLY A 13 10.20 -4.81 -3.29
CA GLY A 13 9.19 -5.53 -4.09
C GLY A 13 8.41 -4.63 -5.04
N ILE A 14 7.11 -4.85 -5.15
CA ILE A 14 6.22 -4.12 -6.06
C ILE A 14 6.24 -2.62 -5.74
N GLY A 15 6.20 -2.24 -4.47
CA GLY A 15 6.18 -0.84 -4.06
C GLY A 15 7.43 -0.07 -4.51
N ALA A 16 8.61 -0.68 -4.41
CA ALA A 16 9.86 -0.08 -4.87
C ALA A 16 9.88 0.09 -6.39
N GLU A 17 9.39 -0.89 -7.16
CA GLU A 17 9.33 -0.76 -8.61
C GLU A 17 8.31 0.30 -9.05
N ILE A 18 7.18 0.40 -8.36
CA ILE A 18 6.22 1.49 -8.57
C ILE A 18 6.91 2.85 -8.31
N ALA A 19 7.67 2.98 -7.20
CA ALA A 19 8.39 4.20 -6.89
C ALA A 19 9.38 4.58 -8.01
N ARG A 20 10.16 3.63 -8.52
CA ARG A 20 11.07 3.85 -9.65
C ARG A 20 10.34 4.30 -10.92
N ILE A 21 9.20 3.68 -11.22
CA ILE A 21 8.40 4.02 -12.41
C ILE A 21 7.88 5.47 -12.30
N PHE A 22 7.24 5.83 -11.20
CA PHE A 22 6.72 7.20 -11.03
C PHE A 22 7.83 8.24 -11.02
N HIS A 23 8.96 7.94 -10.39
CA HIS A 23 10.12 8.83 -10.39
C HIS A 23 10.66 9.08 -11.81
N ARG A 24 10.81 8.03 -12.64
CA ARG A 24 11.21 8.16 -14.04
C ARG A 24 10.23 9.01 -14.88
N HIS A 25 8.97 9.05 -14.48
CA HIS A 25 7.94 9.90 -15.11
C HIS A 25 7.85 11.31 -14.52
N GLY A 26 8.81 11.70 -13.69
CA GLY A 26 8.93 13.06 -13.16
C GLY A 26 8.00 13.39 -12.00
N TYR A 27 7.42 12.40 -11.32
CA TYR A 27 6.63 12.62 -10.12
C TYR A 27 7.52 12.87 -8.90
N LYS A 28 7.01 13.63 -7.93
CA LYS A 28 7.51 13.58 -6.56
C LYS A 28 7.03 12.30 -5.89
N VAL A 29 7.94 11.47 -5.40
CA VAL A 29 7.64 10.13 -4.89
C VAL A 29 7.90 10.03 -3.40
N GLY A 30 6.86 9.73 -2.62
CA GLY A 30 6.96 9.37 -1.21
C GLY A 30 7.11 7.85 -1.04
N ILE A 31 8.19 7.44 -0.44
CA ILE A 31 8.57 6.04 -0.18
C ILE A 31 8.41 5.79 1.32
N TYR A 32 7.27 5.25 1.72
CA TYR A 32 6.96 5.05 3.14
C TYR A 32 6.86 3.57 3.47
N ASP A 33 7.58 3.17 4.53
CA ASP A 33 7.69 1.76 4.92
C ASP A 33 7.93 1.63 6.43
N ILE A 34 7.68 0.46 6.99
CA ILE A 34 8.09 0.10 8.34
C ILE A 34 9.61 -0.09 8.42
N ASN A 35 10.26 -0.43 7.30
CA ASN A 35 11.71 -0.47 7.13
C ASN A 35 12.19 0.87 6.56
N ASP A 36 12.31 1.87 7.43
CA ASP A 36 12.70 3.23 7.07
C ASP A 36 14.13 3.33 6.53
N GLU A 37 15.04 2.49 6.99
CA GLU A 37 16.40 2.44 6.45
C GLU A 37 16.43 2.01 4.99
N GLN A 38 15.64 1.00 4.63
CA GLN A 38 15.57 0.54 3.24
C GLN A 38 14.82 1.54 2.36
N ALA A 39 13.77 2.17 2.90
CA ALA A 39 13.07 3.27 2.22
C ALA A 39 14.02 4.44 1.94
N LEU A 40 14.85 4.81 2.92
CA LEU A 40 15.86 5.87 2.78
C LEU A 40 16.92 5.51 1.72
N ARG A 41 17.39 4.27 1.69
CA ARG A 41 18.32 3.80 0.65
C ARG A 41 17.73 3.97 -0.75
N LEU A 42 16.47 3.58 -0.94
CA LEU A 42 15.80 3.75 -2.23
C LEU A 42 15.59 5.23 -2.59
N ALA A 43 15.22 6.07 -1.62
CA ALA A 43 15.07 7.50 -1.87
C ALA A 43 16.41 8.15 -2.28
N ASN A 44 17.51 7.77 -1.63
CA ASN A 44 18.86 8.23 -1.99
C ASN A 44 19.30 7.74 -3.38
N GLU A 45 18.96 6.49 -3.75
CA GLU A 45 19.20 5.94 -5.09
C GLU A 45 18.47 6.76 -6.17
N LEU A 46 17.21 7.12 -5.92
CA LEU A 46 16.41 7.91 -6.85
C LEU A 46 16.82 9.39 -6.88
N GLY A 47 17.33 9.93 -5.80
CA GLY A 47 17.80 11.31 -5.72
C GLY A 47 16.67 12.33 -5.60
N GLU A 48 16.81 13.45 -6.35
CA GLU A 48 15.81 14.51 -6.32
C GLU A 48 14.40 13.99 -6.64
N ASN A 49 13.40 14.58 -6.01
CA ASN A 49 11.99 14.20 -6.12
C ASN A 49 11.63 12.84 -5.49
N ALA A 50 12.49 12.27 -4.66
CA ALA A 50 12.16 11.12 -3.82
C ALA A 50 12.32 11.48 -2.34
N LYS A 51 11.37 11.07 -1.52
CA LYS A 51 11.37 11.27 -0.07
C LYS A 51 11.01 9.97 0.64
N ALA A 52 11.81 9.57 1.61
CA ALA A 52 11.51 8.42 2.48
C ALA A 52 10.86 8.86 3.80
N GLY A 53 10.11 7.94 4.40
CA GLY A 53 9.58 8.09 5.74
C GLY A 53 9.16 6.77 6.37
N TYR A 54 9.11 6.76 7.70
CA TYR A 54 8.61 5.63 8.47
C TYR A 54 7.08 5.57 8.46
N LEU A 55 6.51 4.38 8.26
CA LEU A 55 5.07 4.15 8.35
C LEU A 55 4.75 2.70 8.73
N ASP A 56 4.20 2.49 9.91
CA ASP A 56 3.42 1.30 10.22
C ASP A 56 1.96 1.55 9.80
N VAL A 57 1.52 0.88 8.73
CA VAL A 57 0.18 1.07 8.15
C VAL A 57 -0.96 0.67 9.10
N SER A 58 -0.70 -0.20 10.08
CA SER A 58 -1.70 -0.57 11.09
C SER A 58 -2.00 0.58 12.08
N ASN A 59 -1.14 1.59 12.14
CA ASN A 59 -1.24 2.72 13.05
C ASN A 59 -1.81 3.96 12.36
N PHE A 60 -3.08 4.27 12.64
CA PHE A 60 -3.77 5.42 12.04
C PHE A 60 -3.12 6.78 12.34
N ARG A 61 -2.52 6.94 13.53
CA ARG A 61 -1.83 8.20 13.88
C ARG A 61 -0.59 8.40 13.00
N GLN A 62 0.15 7.34 12.71
CA GLN A 62 1.32 7.42 11.84
C GLN A 62 0.94 7.79 10.41
N TRP A 63 -0.18 7.28 9.88
CA TRP A 63 -0.71 7.71 8.58
C TRP A 63 -0.92 9.23 8.50
N LYS A 64 -1.55 9.81 9.52
CA LYS A 64 -1.77 11.28 9.55
C LYS A 64 -0.47 12.06 9.55
N ILE A 65 0.53 11.60 10.31
CA ILE A 65 1.85 12.25 10.39
C ILE A 65 2.58 12.12 9.05
N ALA A 66 2.62 10.91 8.49
CA ALA A 66 3.31 10.62 7.23
C ALA A 66 2.72 11.40 6.04
N LEU A 67 1.39 11.44 5.92
CA LEU A 67 0.73 12.18 4.85
C LEU A 67 0.90 13.70 5.00
N GLN A 68 0.87 14.22 6.22
CA GLN A 68 1.13 15.64 6.45
C GLN A 68 2.58 16.02 6.14
N ASP A 69 3.54 15.19 6.53
CA ASP A 69 4.96 15.36 6.20
C ASP A 69 5.20 15.30 4.69
N PHE A 70 4.59 14.32 4.01
CA PHE A 70 4.65 14.21 2.55
C PHE A 70 4.05 15.44 1.87
N LYS A 71 2.85 15.87 2.27
CA LYS A 71 2.17 17.03 1.70
C LYS A 71 2.98 18.32 1.87
N ASN A 72 3.62 18.50 3.01
CA ASN A 72 4.47 19.67 3.26
C ASN A 72 5.67 19.73 2.29
N TRP A 73 6.24 18.57 1.95
CA TRP A 73 7.34 18.48 0.99
C TRP A 73 6.88 18.50 -0.47
N ALA A 74 5.83 17.73 -0.81
CA ALA A 74 5.38 17.58 -2.19
C ALA A 74 4.54 18.76 -2.69
N GLY A 75 3.83 19.44 -1.79
CA GLY A 75 2.86 20.48 -2.11
C GLY A 75 1.42 19.97 -2.10
N GLU A 76 1.11 18.91 -2.82
CA GLU A 76 -0.20 18.24 -2.84
C GLU A 76 -0.03 16.71 -2.85
N LEU A 77 -1.12 15.98 -2.64
CA LEU A 77 -1.20 14.52 -2.78
C LEU A 77 -2.09 14.19 -3.97
N ASN A 78 -1.50 13.81 -5.10
CA ASN A 78 -2.27 13.43 -6.29
C ASN A 78 -2.64 11.95 -6.32
N ILE A 79 -1.70 11.09 -5.94
CA ILE A 79 -1.89 9.64 -6.00
C ILE A 79 -1.51 9.03 -4.65
N LEU A 80 -2.42 8.27 -4.07
CA LEU A 80 -2.17 7.43 -2.90
C LEU A 80 -2.17 5.97 -3.33
N ILE A 81 -1.06 5.27 -3.05
CA ILE A 81 -0.93 3.84 -3.32
C ILE A 81 -0.82 3.07 -2.01
N ASN A 82 -1.87 2.34 -1.67
CA ASN A 82 -1.91 1.40 -0.55
C ASN A 82 -1.33 0.07 -1.02
N ASN A 83 0.00 -0.07 -0.94
CA ASN A 83 0.71 -1.26 -1.40
C ASN A 83 1.18 -2.17 -0.25
N ALA A 84 1.41 -1.62 0.95
CA ALA A 84 1.84 -2.42 2.09
C ALA A 84 0.94 -3.63 2.34
N GLY A 85 1.54 -4.79 2.53
CA GLY A 85 0.82 -6.02 2.79
C GLY A 85 1.75 -7.13 3.20
N ILE A 86 1.19 -8.12 3.88
CA ILE A 86 1.90 -9.34 4.28
C ILE A 86 1.12 -10.58 3.86
N LEU A 87 1.82 -11.70 3.82
CA LEU A 87 1.25 -13.00 3.52
C LEU A 87 1.86 -14.03 4.49
N TYR A 88 1.00 -14.85 5.08
CA TYR A 88 1.36 -16.11 5.74
C TYR A 88 0.74 -17.24 4.91
N SER A 89 1.53 -18.26 4.60
CA SER A 89 1.05 -19.48 3.91
C SER A 89 1.08 -20.67 4.86
N GLY A 90 0.14 -21.58 4.67
CA GLY A 90 0.00 -22.82 5.44
C GLY A 90 -1.46 -23.15 5.74
N ALA A 91 -1.71 -24.37 6.20
CA ALA A 91 -3.04 -24.80 6.59
C ALA A 91 -3.63 -23.87 7.65
N PHE A 92 -4.92 -23.56 7.53
CA PHE A 92 -5.58 -22.55 8.36
C PHE A 92 -5.44 -22.86 9.87
N GLU A 93 -5.66 -24.11 10.25
CA GLU A 93 -5.59 -24.59 11.63
C GLU A 93 -4.15 -24.64 12.19
N GLU A 94 -3.12 -24.70 11.32
CA GLU A 94 -1.71 -24.70 11.71
C GLU A 94 -1.13 -23.29 11.81
N THR A 95 -1.75 -22.34 11.13
CA THR A 95 -1.36 -20.93 11.19
C THR A 95 -1.83 -20.32 12.50
N SER A 96 -0.95 -19.61 13.21
CA SER A 96 -1.32 -19.00 14.50
C SER A 96 -2.42 -17.94 14.36
N ILE A 97 -3.30 -17.84 15.37
CA ILE A 97 -4.34 -16.80 15.38
C ILE A 97 -3.73 -15.38 15.31
N GLN A 98 -2.55 -15.18 15.88
CA GLN A 98 -1.81 -13.92 15.82
C GLN A 98 -1.42 -13.57 14.38
N SER A 99 -1.01 -14.57 13.57
CA SER A 99 -0.69 -14.38 12.15
C SER A 99 -1.94 -13.99 11.35
N HIS A 100 -3.08 -14.64 11.62
CA HIS A 100 -4.37 -14.25 11.02
C HIS A 100 -4.74 -12.82 11.37
N HIS A 101 -4.66 -12.43 12.65
CA HIS A 101 -4.97 -11.07 13.11
C HIS A 101 -4.01 -10.05 12.47
N ARG A 102 -2.71 -10.36 12.40
CA ARG A 102 -1.74 -9.46 11.78
C ARG A 102 -2.00 -9.25 10.29
N THR A 103 -2.45 -10.28 9.58
CA THR A 103 -2.89 -10.15 8.18
C THR A 103 -4.04 -9.15 8.06
N VAL A 104 -5.03 -9.23 8.94
CA VAL A 104 -6.16 -8.29 8.98
C VAL A 104 -5.68 -6.87 9.31
N ASP A 105 -4.81 -6.73 10.31
CA ASP A 105 -4.32 -5.43 10.77
C ASP A 105 -3.56 -4.69 9.66
N ILE A 106 -2.72 -5.40 8.90
CA ILE A 106 -1.91 -4.79 7.85
C ILE A 106 -2.69 -4.67 6.55
N ASN A 107 -3.26 -5.78 6.05
CA ASN A 107 -3.82 -5.81 4.70
C ASN A 107 -5.19 -5.15 4.61
N ILE A 108 -5.98 -5.11 5.68
CA ILE A 108 -7.32 -4.49 5.69
C ILE A 108 -7.28 -3.15 6.42
N LYS A 109 -6.95 -3.14 7.73
CA LYS A 109 -6.95 -1.89 8.50
C LYS A 109 -5.91 -0.90 7.96
N GLY A 110 -4.76 -1.38 7.45
CA GLY A 110 -3.76 -0.54 6.80
C GLY A 110 -4.33 0.23 5.61
N VAL A 111 -5.10 -0.43 4.74
CA VAL A 111 -5.75 0.20 3.58
C VAL A 111 -6.87 1.15 4.02
N LEU A 112 -7.71 0.74 4.98
CA LEU A 112 -8.74 1.61 5.57
C LEU A 112 -8.12 2.89 6.15
N ASN A 113 -7.04 2.76 6.90
CA ASN A 113 -6.31 3.88 7.49
C ASN A 113 -5.78 4.83 6.40
N GLY A 114 -5.16 4.28 5.35
CA GLY A 114 -4.61 5.05 4.24
C GLY A 114 -5.70 5.83 3.49
N CYS A 115 -6.80 5.17 3.13
CA CYS A 115 -7.94 5.81 2.47
C CYS A 115 -8.53 6.92 3.35
N HIS A 116 -8.81 6.62 4.62
CA HIS A 116 -9.43 7.59 5.53
C HIS A 116 -8.52 8.79 5.82
N ALA A 117 -7.23 8.56 6.09
CA ALA A 117 -6.27 9.64 6.34
C ALA A 117 -5.92 10.43 5.07
N GLY A 118 -5.96 9.78 3.90
CA GLY A 118 -5.63 10.39 2.61
C GLY A 118 -6.71 11.32 2.07
N LEU A 119 -7.99 11.03 2.32
CA LEU A 119 -9.11 11.78 1.76
C LEU A 119 -9.00 13.31 1.93
N PRO A 120 -8.71 13.88 3.13
CA PRO A 120 -8.62 15.32 3.30
C PRO A 120 -7.50 16.02 2.49
N HIS A 121 -6.54 15.26 2.02
CA HIS A 121 -5.46 15.74 1.15
C HIS A 121 -5.80 15.57 -0.33
N LEU A 122 -6.39 14.43 -0.69
CA LEU A 122 -6.79 14.07 -2.06
C LEU A 122 -7.89 14.98 -2.60
N GLU A 123 -8.90 15.32 -1.79
CA GLU A 123 -10.01 16.20 -2.20
C GLU A 123 -9.58 17.63 -2.54
N LYS A 124 -8.38 18.06 -2.10
CA LYS A 124 -7.79 19.38 -2.34
C LYS A 124 -6.79 19.40 -3.48
N ALA A 125 -6.47 18.25 -4.04
CA ALA A 125 -5.49 18.14 -5.11
C ALA A 125 -6.11 18.54 -6.47
N SER A 126 -5.26 18.96 -7.40
CA SER A 126 -5.65 19.32 -8.77
C SER A 126 -6.28 18.14 -9.54
N PHE A 127 -5.85 16.93 -9.25
CA PHE A 127 -6.53 15.67 -9.55
C PHE A 127 -6.17 14.65 -8.47
N ALA A 128 -7.00 13.63 -8.26
CA ALA A 128 -6.71 12.62 -7.25
C ALA A 128 -7.06 11.20 -7.70
N ARG A 129 -6.21 10.24 -7.30
CA ARG A 129 -6.41 8.81 -7.49
C ARG A 129 -5.98 8.04 -6.24
N VAL A 130 -6.71 6.98 -5.93
CA VAL A 130 -6.27 5.97 -4.96
C VAL A 130 -6.09 4.64 -5.70
N ILE A 131 -4.98 3.97 -5.43
CA ILE A 131 -4.69 2.65 -5.99
C ILE A 131 -4.42 1.71 -4.82
N ASN A 132 -5.25 0.67 -4.69
CA ASN A 132 -5.11 -0.34 -3.67
C ASN A 132 -4.52 -1.62 -4.26
N LEU A 133 -3.46 -2.15 -3.67
CA LEU A 133 -2.88 -3.42 -4.08
C LEU A 133 -3.72 -4.58 -3.52
N SER A 134 -4.60 -5.11 -4.37
CA SER A 134 -5.33 -6.34 -4.13
C SER A 134 -4.49 -7.55 -4.58
N SER A 135 -5.09 -8.56 -5.14
CA SER A 135 -4.44 -9.78 -5.66
C SER A 135 -5.44 -10.55 -6.51
N ALA A 136 -4.97 -11.44 -7.38
CA ALA A 136 -5.83 -12.47 -7.98
C ALA A 136 -6.54 -13.33 -6.92
N SER A 137 -5.99 -13.42 -5.70
CA SER A 137 -6.66 -14.03 -4.54
C SER A 137 -7.94 -13.30 -4.09
N ALA A 138 -8.29 -12.16 -4.68
CA ALA A 138 -9.58 -11.49 -4.50
C ALA A 138 -10.64 -11.93 -5.54
N ILE A 139 -10.32 -12.88 -6.42
CA ILE A 139 -11.27 -13.46 -7.38
C ILE A 139 -11.77 -14.80 -6.87
N TYR A 140 -10.90 -15.58 -6.25
CA TYR A 140 -11.22 -16.87 -5.61
C TYR A 140 -10.31 -17.10 -4.41
N GLY A 141 -10.85 -17.80 -3.38
CA GLY A 141 -10.06 -18.19 -2.21
C GLY A 141 -9.08 -19.31 -2.58
N GLN A 142 -7.86 -19.21 -2.07
CA GLN A 142 -6.80 -20.17 -2.29
C GLN A 142 -6.54 -20.99 -1.03
N ALA A 143 -6.37 -22.31 -1.18
CA ALA A 143 -5.88 -23.17 -0.09
C ALA A 143 -4.55 -22.62 0.43
N ASP A 144 -4.27 -22.83 1.70
CA ASP A 144 -3.09 -22.35 2.41
C ASP A 144 -2.92 -20.81 2.48
N LEU A 145 -3.87 -20.05 1.92
CA LEU A 145 -3.88 -18.58 1.90
C LEU A 145 -5.21 -18.00 2.39
N ALA A 146 -5.93 -18.69 3.28
CA ALA A 146 -7.31 -18.31 3.63
C ALA A 146 -7.44 -16.86 4.12
N SER A 147 -6.66 -16.45 5.13
CA SER A 147 -6.71 -15.08 5.66
C SER A 147 -6.18 -14.04 4.69
N TYR A 148 -5.17 -14.39 3.91
CA TYR A 148 -4.66 -13.53 2.84
C TYR A 148 -5.74 -13.29 1.78
N SER A 149 -6.36 -14.36 1.26
CA SER A 149 -7.45 -14.25 0.28
C SER A 149 -8.59 -13.40 0.83
N ALA A 150 -9.07 -13.69 2.05
CA ALA A 150 -10.11 -12.92 2.71
C ALA A 150 -9.75 -11.43 2.79
N SER A 151 -8.49 -11.11 3.13
CA SER A 151 -8.02 -9.72 3.19
C SER A 151 -8.04 -9.03 1.82
N LYS A 152 -7.71 -9.74 0.73
CA LYS A 152 -7.70 -9.19 -0.61
C LYS A 152 -9.12 -9.02 -1.19
N PHE A 153 -10.06 -9.90 -0.85
CA PHE A 153 -11.49 -9.68 -1.11
C PHE A 153 -12.01 -8.43 -0.40
N ALA A 154 -11.64 -8.23 0.87
CA ALA A 154 -12.03 -7.03 1.61
C ALA A 154 -11.50 -5.74 0.96
N VAL A 155 -10.23 -5.73 0.51
CA VAL A 155 -9.64 -4.59 -0.21
C VAL A 155 -10.38 -4.31 -1.51
N ARG A 156 -10.73 -5.33 -2.29
CA ARG A 156 -11.50 -5.17 -3.51
C ARG A 156 -12.88 -4.57 -3.24
N GLY A 157 -13.65 -5.14 -2.31
CA GLY A 157 -14.97 -4.62 -1.97
C GLY A 157 -14.93 -3.17 -1.45
N LEU A 158 -13.92 -2.83 -0.64
CA LEU A 158 -13.68 -1.45 -0.21
C LEU A 158 -13.41 -0.53 -1.40
N THR A 159 -12.56 -0.97 -2.34
CA THR A 159 -12.20 -0.18 -3.53
C THR A 159 -13.41 0.12 -4.39
N GLU A 160 -14.22 -0.89 -4.70
CA GLU A 160 -15.45 -0.74 -5.50
C GLU A 160 -16.44 0.24 -4.84
N ALA A 161 -16.63 0.14 -3.51
CA ALA A 161 -17.50 1.05 -2.77
C ALA A 161 -16.98 2.50 -2.78
N LEU A 162 -15.69 2.69 -2.48
CA LEU A 162 -15.09 4.03 -2.45
C LEU A 162 -15.02 4.68 -3.84
N ASP A 163 -14.84 3.92 -4.93
CA ASP A 163 -14.87 4.50 -6.29
C ASP A 163 -16.23 5.14 -6.60
N VAL A 164 -17.33 4.57 -6.09
CA VAL A 164 -18.67 5.16 -6.23
C VAL A 164 -18.86 6.34 -5.27
N GLU A 165 -18.53 6.18 -3.99
CA GLU A 165 -18.73 7.20 -2.96
C GLU A 165 -17.92 8.49 -3.22
N TRP A 166 -16.70 8.36 -3.77
CA TRP A 166 -15.77 9.46 -3.93
C TRP A 166 -15.83 10.15 -5.29
N GLN A 167 -16.74 9.73 -6.18
CA GLN A 167 -17.05 10.47 -7.41
C GLN A 167 -17.45 11.93 -7.12
N LYS A 168 -18.14 12.18 -6.01
CA LYS A 168 -18.52 13.54 -5.56
C LYS A 168 -17.31 14.45 -5.29
N TYR A 169 -16.14 13.88 -5.05
CA TYR A 169 -14.87 14.59 -4.86
C TYR A 169 -13.98 14.55 -6.11
N ASN A 170 -14.46 13.98 -7.23
CA ASN A 170 -13.69 13.72 -8.45
C ASN A 170 -12.43 12.83 -8.18
N ILE A 171 -12.52 11.91 -7.22
CA ILE A 171 -11.48 10.94 -6.89
C ILE A 171 -11.89 9.59 -7.48
N ARG A 172 -10.99 8.98 -8.26
CA ARG A 172 -11.14 7.58 -8.68
C ARG A 172 -10.37 6.68 -7.74
N VAL A 173 -11.00 5.58 -7.35
CA VAL A 173 -10.40 4.55 -6.51
C VAL A 173 -10.32 3.25 -7.30
N LEU A 174 -9.12 2.72 -7.44
CA LEU A 174 -8.82 1.58 -8.30
C LEU A 174 -8.12 0.50 -7.50
N ASP A 175 -8.25 -0.76 -7.88
CA ASP A 175 -7.38 -1.82 -7.40
C ASP A 175 -6.55 -2.43 -8.52
N VAL A 176 -5.41 -2.97 -8.14
CA VAL A 176 -4.56 -3.79 -9.01
C VAL A 176 -4.52 -5.18 -8.41
N MET A 177 -4.81 -6.19 -9.22
CA MET A 177 -4.87 -7.59 -8.82
C MET A 177 -3.73 -8.39 -9.46
N PRO A 178 -2.48 -8.27 -8.98
CA PRO A 178 -1.36 -9.03 -9.53
C PRO A 178 -1.59 -10.54 -9.35
N LEU A 179 -1.10 -11.31 -10.29
CA LEU A 179 -0.82 -12.73 -10.11
C LEU A 179 0.46 -12.89 -9.27
N PHE A 180 1.07 -14.07 -9.26
CA PHE A 180 2.34 -14.29 -8.59
C PHE A 180 3.44 -13.43 -9.23
N VAL A 181 3.93 -12.45 -8.46
CA VAL A 181 5.10 -11.64 -8.83
C VAL A 181 6.27 -12.13 -8.00
N GLN A 182 7.41 -12.40 -8.65
CA GLN A 182 8.63 -12.83 -7.95
C GLN A 182 9.17 -11.70 -7.05
N THR A 183 8.69 -11.69 -5.82
CA THR A 183 9.14 -10.81 -4.73
C THR A 183 9.65 -11.64 -3.57
N ASN A 184 10.26 -11.00 -2.58
CA ASN A 184 10.64 -11.69 -1.34
C ASN A 184 9.43 -12.32 -0.65
N MET A 185 8.24 -11.72 -0.77
CA MET A 185 6.98 -12.26 -0.25
C MET A 185 6.67 -13.66 -0.80
N VAL A 186 6.91 -13.90 -2.10
CA VAL A 186 6.64 -15.20 -2.74
C VAL A 186 7.79 -16.19 -2.53
N LYS A 187 9.03 -15.73 -2.55
CA LYS A 187 10.21 -16.59 -2.35
C LYS A 187 10.25 -17.29 -0.99
N ASN A 188 9.60 -16.69 0.01
CA ASN A 188 9.62 -17.21 1.39
C ASN A 188 8.28 -17.87 1.78
N MET A 189 7.38 -18.15 0.82
CA MET A 189 6.12 -18.85 1.09
C MET A 189 6.33 -20.23 1.73
N ASP A 190 7.42 -20.92 1.38
CA ASP A 190 7.75 -22.25 1.91
C ASP A 190 8.29 -22.22 3.36
N ALA A 191 8.55 -21.06 3.93
CA ALA A 191 9.20 -20.92 5.23
C ALA A 191 8.23 -20.74 6.42
N GLY A 192 6.91 -20.67 6.20
CA GLY A 192 5.91 -20.47 7.26
C GLY A 192 6.07 -19.14 8.04
N THR A 193 6.93 -18.25 7.56
CA THR A 193 7.22 -16.95 8.19
C THR A 193 6.50 -15.83 7.48
N ALA A 194 6.10 -14.79 8.24
CA ALA A 194 5.57 -13.57 7.65
C ALA A 194 6.63 -12.91 6.79
N VAL A 195 6.26 -12.60 5.57
CA VAL A 195 7.12 -11.85 4.67
C VAL A 195 6.46 -10.51 4.39
N PRO A 196 7.08 -9.42 4.80
CA PRO A 196 6.62 -8.09 4.49
C PRO A 196 6.81 -7.73 3.02
#